data_0537d7e4da3fddd24a2500272f0fd546
#
_entry.id   0537d7e4da3fddd24a2500272f0fd546
#
_cell.length_a   1.000
_cell.length_b   1.000
_cell.length_c   1.000
_cell.angle_alpha   90.00
_cell.angle_beta   90.00
_cell.angle_gamma   90.00
#
_symmetry.space_group_name_H-M   'P 1'
#
loop_
_entity.id
_entity.type
_entity.pdbx_description
1 polymer ?
#
loop_
_entity_poly.entity_id
_entity_poly.type
_entity_poly.pdbx_seq_one_letter_code
_entity_poly.pdbx_strand_id
1 'polypeptide(L)'
;FFLVLIIEILMPLFVFLIAPGFDGDPQKMELAITLTRITFPFLIFISLASFFSAILNSHNKFAVASAVPIILNIFLIGVLFFGKILNDQLVYYLSYAVTASGILQFIFLYFFTKKYFSLKLKLYIKIDSKVKVFFRKLLPSIFSSGVTQINILIGTIIASYQASAVSYLYYADRIYQINLAIAGIAIGTVILPQLSRHIQGNKKEKINSIQNKALELSLFLSIPAAIALLIASEEI
;
A
#
# COMPACT_ATOMS: atom_id res chain seq x y z
N PHE A 1 4.27 2.63 -17.61
CA PHE A 1 5.66 2.94 -17.97
C PHE A 1 5.80 4.42 -18.36
N PHE A 2 5.01 4.89 -19.34
CA PHE A 2 5.06 6.27 -19.84
C PHE A 2 4.82 7.31 -18.73
N LEU A 3 3.84 7.08 -17.87
CA LEU A 3 3.55 7.96 -16.72
C LEU A 3 4.75 8.07 -15.76
N VAL A 4 5.43 6.97 -15.48
CA VAL A 4 6.62 6.99 -14.61
C VAL A 4 7.74 7.81 -15.24
N LEU A 5 7.99 7.67 -16.54
CA LEU A 5 8.99 8.49 -17.24
C LEU A 5 8.67 9.99 -17.19
N ILE A 6 7.40 10.35 -17.40
CA ILE A 6 6.99 11.77 -17.32
C ILE A 6 7.22 12.33 -15.91
N ILE A 7 6.83 11.57 -14.88
CA ILE A 7 6.99 12.03 -13.50
C ILE A 7 8.48 12.08 -13.10
N GLU A 8 9.30 11.15 -13.57
CA GLU A 8 10.77 11.20 -13.36
C GLU A 8 11.41 12.48 -13.90
N ILE A 9 10.97 12.93 -15.08
CA ILE A 9 11.42 14.20 -15.66
C ILE A 9 10.91 15.39 -14.82
N LEU A 10 9.65 15.33 -14.39
CA LEU A 10 8.98 16.37 -13.63
C LEU A 10 9.11 16.17 -12.09
N MET A 11 10.07 15.36 -11.62
CA MET A 11 10.20 14.99 -10.21
C MET A 11 10.27 16.20 -9.25
N PRO A 12 11.01 17.30 -9.55
CA PRO A 12 11.00 18.46 -8.67
C PRO A 12 9.61 19.07 -8.48
N LEU A 13 8.85 19.19 -9.57
CA LEU A 13 7.47 19.68 -9.51
C LEU A 13 6.56 18.71 -8.73
N PHE A 14 6.74 17.42 -8.94
CA PHE A 14 5.96 16.39 -8.26
C PHE A 14 6.19 16.40 -6.76
N VAL A 15 7.44 16.48 -6.30
CA VAL A 15 7.79 16.59 -4.88
C VAL A 15 7.28 17.89 -4.28
N PHE A 16 7.40 19.01 -5.00
CA PHE A 16 6.85 20.29 -4.56
C PHE A 16 5.32 20.23 -4.37
N LEU A 17 4.59 19.58 -5.24
CA LEU A 17 3.12 19.43 -5.10
C LEU A 17 2.72 18.59 -3.89
N ILE A 18 3.54 17.60 -3.50
CA ILE A 18 3.25 16.69 -2.38
C ILE A 18 3.72 17.28 -1.05
N ALA A 19 4.83 17.99 -1.05
CA ALA A 19 5.46 18.54 0.15
C ALA A 19 5.95 19.97 -0.09
N PRO A 20 5.06 20.94 -0.36
CA PRO A 20 5.44 22.32 -0.66
C PRO A 20 6.16 23.00 0.50
N GLY A 21 5.93 22.59 1.74
CA GLY A 21 6.61 23.13 2.90
C GLY A 21 8.11 22.82 2.97
N PHE A 22 8.63 21.95 2.10
CA PHE A 22 10.08 21.68 2.01
C PHE A 22 10.82 22.75 1.19
N ASP A 23 10.11 23.61 0.48
CA ASP A 23 10.71 24.68 -0.34
C ASP A 23 11.52 25.70 0.48
N GLY A 24 11.22 25.83 1.77
CA GLY A 24 11.99 26.65 2.71
C GLY A 24 13.36 26.08 3.10
N ASP A 25 13.67 24.83 2.74
CA ASP A 25 14.93 24.13 3.03
C ASP A 25 15.44 23.43 1.76
N PRO A 26 16.35 24.09 1.00
CA PRO A 26 16.85 23.54 -0.26
C PRO A 26 17.50 22.15 -0.13
N GLN A 27 18.21 21.88 0.97
CA GLN A 27 18.86 20.60 1.21
C GLN A 27 17.82 19.46 1.40
N LYS A 28 16.78 19.76 2.16
CA LYS A 28 15.68 18.82 2.39
C LYS A 28 14.89 18.55 1.12
N MET A 29 14.64 19.58 0.32
CA MET A 29 13.96 19.44 -0.97
C MET A 29 14.78 18.58 -1.95
N GLU A 30 16.08 18.86 -2.09
CA GLU A 30 16.97 18.10 -2.96
C GLU A 30 17.09 16.64 -2.53
N LEU A 31 17.20 16.38 -1.23
CA LEU A 31 17.20 15.03 -0.68
C LEU A 31 15.89 14.31 -1.00
N ALA A 32 14.75 14.96 -0.78
CA ALA A 32 13.43 14.38 -1.08
C ALA A 32 13.28 14.04 -2.57
N ILE A 33 13.71 14.91 -3.46
CA ILE A 33 13.70 14.68 -4.91
C ILE A 33 14.57 13.49 -5.26
N THR A 34 15.79 13.41 -4.74
CA THR A 34 16.74 12.35 -5.03
C THR A 34 16.24 10.99 -4.55
N LEU A 35 15.76 10.90 -3.32
CA LEU A 35 15.24 9.65 -2.75
C LEU A 35 13.97 9.20 -3.48
N THR A 36 13.11 10.14 -3.87
CA THR A 36 11.90 9.84 -4.64
C THR A 36 12.26 9.29 -6.01
N ARG A 37 13.22 9.89 -6.73
CA ARG A 37 13.72 9.36 -8.01
C ARG A 37 14.25 7.94 -7.90
N ILE A 38 14.97 7.61 -6.85
CA ILE A 38 15.48 6.25 -6.64
C ILE A 38 14.34 5.26 -6.38
N THR A 39 13.31 5.67 -5.65
CA THR A 39 12.20 4.77 -5.27
C THR A 39 11.08 4.72 -6.31
N PHE A 40 10.89 5.74 -7.11
CA PHE A 40 9.76 5.86 -8.03
C PHE A 40 9.65 4.74 -9.09
N PRO A 41 10.77 4.20 -9.65
CA PRO A 41 10.74 3.05 -10.55
C PRO A 41 10.09 1.80 -9.94
N PHE A 42 10.06 1.67 -8.60
CA PHE A 42 9.32 0.61 -7.90
C PHE A 42 7.86 0.53 -8.37
N LEU A 43 7.24 1.66 -8.71
CA LEU A 43 5.85 1.72 -9.15
C LEU A 43 5.58 0.87 -10.41
N ILE A 44 6.54 0.78 -11.32
CA ILE A 44 6.44 -0.07 -12.52
C ILE A 44 6.34 -1.54 -12.10
N PHE A 45 7.28 -1.97 -11.25
CA PHE A 45 7.41 -3.36 -10.85
C PHE A 45 6.24 -3.81 -9.99
N ILE A 46 5.80 -2.97 -9.03
CA ILE A 46 4.65 -3.31 -8.18
C ILE A 46 3.33 -3.34 -8.96
N SER A 47 3.17 -2.50 -9.99
CA SER A 47 2.00 -2.52 -10.86
C SER A 47 1.93 -3.83 -11.67
N LEU A 48 3.06 -4.27 -12.23
CA LEU A 48 3.17 -5.55 -12.93
C LEU A 48 2.99 -6.74 -11.96
N ALA A 49 3.58 -6.66 -10.77
CA ALA A 49 3.41 -7.64 -9.71
C ALA A 49 1.95 -7.78 -9.29
N SER A 50 1.23 -6.67 -9.15
CA SER A 50 -0.22 -6.66 -8.83
C SER A 50 -1.05 -7.36 -9.90
N PHE A 51 -0.70 -7.17 -11.18
CA PHE A 51 -1.34 -7.87 -12.28
C PHE A 51 -1.13 -9.40 -12.19
N PHE A 52 0.10 -9.85 -11.93
CA PHE A 52 0.39 -11.27 -11.74
C PHE A 52 -0.27 -11.84 -10.48
N SER A 53 -0.32 -11.08 -9.39
CA SER A 53 -1.05 -11.45 -8.19
C SER A 53 -2.53 -11.68 -8.47
N ALA A 54 -3.16 -10.83 -9.28
CA ALA A 54 -4.55 -11.01 -9.68
C ALA A 54 -4.76 -12.30 -10.49
N ILE A 55 -3.83 -12.66 -11.40
CA ILE A 55 -3.88 -13.92 -12.14
C ILE A 55 -3.74 -15.12 -11.18
N LEU A 56 -2.78 -15.08 -10.25
CA LEU A 56 -2.60 -16.16 -9.27
C LEU A 56 -3.83 -16.33 -8.36
N ASN A 57 -4.43 -15.22 -7.93
CA ASN A 57 -5.65 -15.23 -7.12
C ASN A 57 -6.83 -15.83 -7.89
N SER A 58 -6.96 -15.57 -9.19
CA SER A 58 -7.99 -16.20 -10.04
C SER A 58 -7.83 -17.71 -10.16
N HIS A 59 -6.60 -18.22 -9.95
CA HIS A 59 -6.27 -19.65 -9.88
C HIS A 59 -6.18 -20.22 -8.45
N ASN A 60 -6.73 -19.50 -7.45
CA ASN A 60 -6.72 -19.88 -6.03
C ASN A 60 -5.30 -20.03 -5.43
N LYS A 61 -4.30 -19.33 -5.97
CA LYS A 61 -2.92 -19.32 -5.46
C LYS A 61 -2.65 -18.10 -4.58
N PHE A 62 -3.53 -17.89 -3.58
CA PHE A 62 -3.50 -16.72 -2.69
C PHE A 62 -2.21 -16.60 -1.89
N ALA A 63 -1.65 -17.72 -1.39
CA ALA A 63 -0.46 -17.71 -0.56
C ALA A 63 0.75 -17.09 -1.28
N VAL A 64 0.93 -17.40 -2.58
CA VAL A 64 2.03 -16.84 -3.38
C VAL A 64 1.84 -15.34 -3.58
N ALA A 65 0.62 -14.89 -3.90
CA ALA A 65 0.32 -13.49 -4.08
C ALA A 65 0.51 -12.69 -2.77
N SER A 66 0.12 -13.26 -1.63
CA SER A 66 0.25 -12.64 -0.31
C SER A 66 1.69 -12.64 0.24
N ALA A 67 2.61 -13.43 -0.31
CA ALA A 67 4.01 -13.46 0.11
C ALA A 67 4.83 -12.27 -0.40
N VAL A 68 4.34 -11.53 -1.38
CA VAL A 68 5.06 -10.44 -2.05
C VAL A 68 5.58 -9.35 -1.09
N PRO A 69 4.80 -8.86 -0.12
CA PRO A 69 5.29 -7.85 0.84
C PRO A 69 6.44 -8.33 1.71
N ILE A 70 6.59 -9.65 1.92
CA ILE A 70 7.70 -10.22 2.70
C ILE A 70 9.04 -9.90 2.04
N ILE A 71 9.10 -9.89 0.71
CA ILE A 71 10.31 -9.59 -0.06
C ILE A 71 10.80 -8.18 0.26
N LEU A 72 9.89 -7.19 0.24
CA LEU A 72 10.24 -5.80 0.60
C LEU A 72 10.81 -5.72 2.03
N ASN A 73 10.13 -6.36 2.98
CA ASN A 73 10.57 -6.34 4.38
C ASN A 73 11.95 -6.99 4.55
N ILE A 74 12.24 -8.09 3.87
CA ILE A 74 13.57 -8.73 3.91
C ILE A 74 14.64 -7.77 3.39
N PHE A 75 14.40 -7.06 2.29
CA PHE A 75 15.37 -6.08 1.76
C PHE A 75 15.61 -4.93 2.74
N LEU A 76 14.54 -4.35 3.31
CA LEU A 76 14.67 -3.25 4.26
C LEU A 76 15.38 -3.69 5.55
N ILE A 77 15.02 -4.84 6.12
CA ILE A 77 15.67 -5.40 7.30
C ILE A 77 17.14 -5.71 6.99
N GLY A 78 17.44 -6.27 5.82
CA GLY A 78 18.81 -6.53 5.39
C GLY A 78 19.68 -5.28 5.37
N VAL A 79 19.16 -4.18 4.78
CA VAL A 79 19.89 -2.89 4.77
C VAL A 79 20.05 -2.33 6.18
N LEU A 80 19.00 -2.38 7.00
CA LEU A 80 19.03 -1.88 8.38
C LEU A 80 20.04 -2.67 9.25
N PHE A 81 20.20 -3.97 9.00
CA PHE A 81 21.18 -4.79 9.71
C PHE A 81 22.61 -4.28 9.50
N PHE A 82 22.92 -3.78 8.30
CA PHE A 82 24.20 -3.15 7.98
C PHE A 82 24.25 -1.65 8.26
N GLY A 83 23.17 -1.08 8.84
CA GLY A 83 23.02 0.37 9.02
C GLY A 83 24.15 1.05 9.78
N LYS A 84 24.75 0.38 10.78
CA LYS A 84 25.91 0.90 11.52
C LYS A 84 27.17 1.12 10.66
N ILE A 85 27.28 0.40 9.55
CA ILE A 85 28.41 0.50 8.60
C ILE A 85 28.11 1.57 7.54
N LEU A 86 26.83 1.77 7.22
CA LEU A 86 26.39 2.64 6.12
C LEU A 86 26.25 4.12 6.52
N ASN A 87 26.17 4.43 7.83
CA ASN A 87 26.07 5.79 8.39
C ASN A 87 25.12 6.71 7.58
N ASP A 88 25.61 7.87 7.14
CA ASP A 88 24.85 8.89 6.41
C ASP A 88 24.26 8.42 5.07
N GLN A 89 24.77 7.34 4.51
CA GLN A 89 24.28 6.76 3.25
C GLN A 89 23.12 5.79 3.44
N LEU A 90 22.74 5.48 4.68
CA LEU A 90 21.69 4.49 4.99
C LEU A 90 20.38 4.77 4.24
N VAL A 91 19.97 6.04 4.15
CA VAL A 91 18.72 6.45 3.51
C VAL A 91 18.72 6.14 2.01
N TYR A 92 19.86 6.35 1.35
CA TYR A 92 20.04 5.98 -0.06
C TYR A 92 19.96 4.47 -0.28
N TYR A 93 20.64 3.69 0.57
CA TYR A 93 20.58 2.21 0.47
C TYR A 93 19.17 1.67 0.73
N LEU A 94 18.41 2.27 1.67
CA LEU A 94 17.00 1.93 1.87
C LEU A 94 16.17 2.23 0.62
N SER A 95 16.40 3.36 -0.03
CA SER A 95 15.71 3.73 -1.27
C SER A 95 16.02 2.76 -2.41
N TYR A 96 17.29 2.38 -2.58
CA TYR A 96 17.69 1.33 -3.55
C TYR A 96 17.07 -0.03 -3.20
N ALA A 97 17.01 -0.38 -1.92
CA ALA A 97 16.39 -1.63 -1.46
C ALA A 97 14.90 -1.71 -1.85
N VAL A 98 14.16 -0.60 -1.76
CA VAL A 98 12.76 -0.53 -2.21
C VAL A 98 12.67 -0.89 -3.70
N THR A 99 13.45 -0.25 -4.55
CA THR A 99 13.41 -0.48 -6.00
C THR A 99 13.88 -1.89 -6.35
N ALA A 100 14.97 -2.37 -5.74
CA ALA A 100 15.48 -3.73 -5.94
C ALA A 100 14.45 -4.79 -5.49
N SER A 101 13.77 -4.55 -4.37
CA SER A 101 12.70 -5.44 -3.92
C SER A 101 11.55 -5.52 -4.93
N GLY A 102 11.18 -4.41 -5.57
CA GLY A 102 10.16 -4.37 -6.61
C GLY A 102 10.52 -5.26 -7.80
N ILE A 103 11.75 -5.18 -8.25
CA ILE A 103 12.28 -6.05 -9.32
C ILE A 103 12.16 -7.53 -8.91
N LEU A 104 12.58 -7.87 -7.70
CA LEU A 104 12.52 -9.26 -7.23
C LEU A 104 11.06 -9.73 -7.05
N GLN A 105 10.16 -8.89 -6.55
CA GLN A 105 8.73 -9.19 -6.45
C GLN A 105 8.13 -9.50 -7.82
N PHE A 106 8.45 -8.69 -8.83
CA PHE A 106 8.02 -8.92 -10.20
C PHE A 106 8.55 -10.25 -10.74
N ILE A 107 9.85 -10.53 -10.59
CA ILE A 107 10.49 -11.78 -11.03
C ILE A 107 9.86 -12.98 -10.32
N PHE A 108 9.70 -12.90 -9.00
CA PHE A 108 9.08 -13.95 -8.18
C PHE A 108 7.68 -14.30 -8.71
N LEU A 109 6.81 -13.33 -8.84
CA LEU A 109 5.45 -13.57 -9.33
C LEU A 109 5.41 -14.02 -10.79
N TYR A 110 6.30 -13.53 -11.64
CA TYR A 110 6.41 -13.99 -13.01
C TYR A 110 6.71 -15.49 -13.09
N PHE A 111 7.65 -16.01 -12.27
CA PHE A 111 7.96 -17.43 -12.22
C PHE A 111 6.78 -18.29 -11.83
N PHE A 112 5.99 -17.87 -10.86
CA PHE A 112 4.79 -18.62 -10.45
C PHE A 112 3.64 -18.48 -11.43
N THR A 113 3.54 -17.34 -12.11
CA THR A 113 2.44 -17.04 -13.04
C THR A 113 2.64 -17.68 -14.43
N LYS A 114 3.89 -17.89 -14.87
CA LYS A 114 4.22 -18.42 -16.21
C LYS A 114 3.54 -19.77 -16.51
N LYS A 115 3.18 -20.53 -15.48
CA LYS A 115 2.45 -21.80 -15.62
C LYS A 115 1.00 -21.59 -16.08
N TYR A 116 0.40 -20.46 -15.72
CA TYR A 116 -1.01 -20.14 -15.96
C TYR A 116 -1.18 -19.09 -17.08
N PHE A 117 -0.15 -18.31 -17.33
CA PHE A 117 -0.19 -17.21 -18.27
C PHE A 117 1.14 -17.10 -19.05
N SER A 118 1.06 -17.21 -20.38
CA SER A 118 2.19 -16.96 -21.25
C SER A 118 2.18 -15.48 -21.70
N LEU A 119 3.17 -14.73 -21.31
CA LEU A 119 3.38 -13.34 -21.78
C LEU A 119 3.70 -13.38 -23.28
N LYS A 120 2.70 -13.17 -24.12
CA LYS A 120 2.90 -12.88 -25.54
C LYS A 120 2.77 -11.37 -25.69
N LEU A 121 3.88 -10.66 -25.70
CA LEU A 121 3.94 -9.24 -26.01
C LEU A 121 3.57 -9.03 -27.48
N LYS A 122 2.29 -9.03 -27.78
CA LYS A 122 1.78 -8.51 -29.05
C LYS A 122 1.30 -7.09 -28.79
N LEU A 123 1.97 -6.12 -29.35
CA LEU A 123 1.52 -4.72 -29.44
C LEU A 123 0.26 -4.65 -30.34
N TYR A 124 -0.84 -5.18 -29.84
CA TYR A 124 -2.11 -5.17 -30.54
C TYR A 124 -3.11 -4.36 -29.71
N ILE A 125 -3.18 -3.06 -30.00
CA ILE A 125 -4.12 -2.15 -29.34
C ILE A 125 -5.47 -2.26 -30.04
N LYS A 126 -6.24 -3.30 -29.72
CA LYS A 126 -7.66 -3.37 -30.08
C LYS A 126 -8.49 -3.19 -28.82
N ILE A 127 -9.27 -2.11 -28.78
CA ILE A 127 -10.20 -1.88 -27.68
C ILE A 127 -11.43 -2.78 -27.92
N ASP A 128 -11.32 -4.03 -27.45
CA ASP A 128 -12.43 -4.99 -27.48
C ASP A 128 -13.50 -4.63 -26.43
N SER A 129 -14.69 -5.21 -26.56
CA SER A 129 -15.81 -5.03 -25.63
C SER A 129 -15.44 -5.36 -24.19
N LYS A 130 -14.57 -6.37 -23.95
CA LYS A 130 -14.05 -6.73 -22.64
C LYS A 130 -13.19 -5.63 -22.02
N VAL A 131 -12.37 -4.97 -22.84
CA VAL A 131 -11.54 -3.82 -22.40
C VAL A 131 -12.43 -2.63 -22.02
N LYS A 132 -13.50 -2.35 -22.77
CA LYS A 132 -14.48 -1.31 -22.40
C LYS A 132 -15.17 -1.61 -21.07
N VAL A 133 -15.59 -2.87 -20.84
CA VAL A 133 -16.19 -3.30 -19.57
C VAL A 133 -15.20 -3.15 -18.41
N PHE A 134 -13.91 -3.49 -18.63
CA PHE A 134 -12.86 -3.29 -17.64
C PHE A 134 -12.73 -1.81 -17.26
N PHE A 135 -12.59 -0.90 -18.23
CA PHE A 135 -12.49 0.54 -17.94
C PHE A 135 -13.74 1.09 -17.27
N ARG A 136 -14.93 0.64 -17.65
CA ARG A 136 -16.20 1.06 -17.01
C ARG A 136 -16.27 0.65 -15.53
N LYS A 137 -15.70 -0.50 -15.17
CA LYS A 137 -15.60 -0.94 -13.76
C LYS A 137 -14.45 -0.29 -13.03
N LEU A 138 -13.36 0.04 -13.72
CA LEU A 138 -12.18 0.66 -13.14
C LEU A 138 -12.47 2.08 -12.61
N LEU A 139 -13.20 2.90 -13.37
CA LEU A 139 -13.49 4.29 -13.01
C LEU A 139 -14.14 4.43 -11.62
N PRO A 140 -15.24 3.73 -11.30
CA PRO A 140 -15.83 3.80 -9.95
C PRO A 140 -14.87 3.32 -8.86
N SER A 141 -14.03 2.32 -9.15
CA SER A 141 -13.04 1.81 -8.19
C SER A 141 -11.93 2.81 -7.92
N ILE A 142 -11.49 3.57 -8.92
CA ILE A 142 -10.52 4.65 -8.76
C ILE A 142 -11.09 5.73 -7.83
N PHE A 143 -12.33 6.16 -8.04
CA PHE A 143 -12.97 7.14 -7.16
C PHE A 143 -13.10 6.62 -5.73
N SER A 144 -13.57 5.40 -5.54
CA SER A 144 -13.75 4.81 -4.22
C SER A 144 -12.44 4.67 -3.44
N SER A 145 -11.37 4.22 -4.09
CA SER A 145 -10.04 4.07 -3.47
C SER A 145 -9.29 5.40 -3.38
N GLY A 146 -9.56 6.33 -4.30
CA GLY A 146 -8.87 7.60 -4.42
C GLY A 146 -9.16 8.55 -3.26
N VAL A 147 -10.34 8.49 -2.66
CA VAL A 147 -10.71 9.39 -1.53
C VAL A 147 -9.73 9.25 -0.37
N THR A 148 -9.38 8.01 0.01
CA THR A 148 -8.39 7.76 1.08
C THR A 148 -7.01 8.30 0.71
N GLN A 149 -6.60 8.13 -0.55
CA GLN A 149 -5.31 8.62 -1.03
C GLN A 149 -5.24 10.15 -1.07
N ILE A 150 -6.33 10.80 -1.46
CA ILE A 150 -6.45 12.27 -1.44
C ILE A 150 -6.34 12.78 0.01
N ASN A 151 -6.99 12.12 0.96
CA ASN A 151 -6.88 12.49 2.37
C ASN A 151 -5.43 12.39 2.89
N ILE A 152 -4.73 11.30 2.58
CA ILE A 152 -3.31 11.14 2.93
C ILE A 152 -2.45 12.22 2.27
N LEU A 153 -2.71 12.52 1.00
CA LEU A 153 -1.99 13.56 0.27
C LEU A 153 -2.17 14.94 0.92
N ILE A 154 -3.41 15.32 1.21
CA ILE A 154 -3.70 16.61 1.87
C ILE A 154 -3.04 16.67 3.25
N GLY A 155 -3.11 15.58 4.03
CA GLY A 155 -2.43 15.48 5.32
C GLY A 155 -0.92 15.67 5.19
N THR A 156 -0.29 15.07 4.18
CA THR A 156 1.14 15.20 3.90
C THR A 156 1.51 16.62 3.49
N ILE A 157 0.70 17.26 2.63
CA ILE A 157 0.89 18.66 2.23
C ILE A 157 0.89 19.57 3.46
N ILE A 158 -0.12 19.45 4.32
CA ILE A 158 -0.22 20.27 5.55
C ILE A 158 0.95 20.00 6.48
N ALA A 159 1.28 18.72 6.72
CA ALA A 159 2.38 18.32 7.59
C ALA A 159 3.75 18.78 7.08
N SER A 160 3.91 18.98 5.76
CA SER A 160 5.19 19.42 5.18
C SER A 160 5.66 20.78 5.65
N TYR A 161 4.75 21.66 6.09
CA TYR A 161 5.06 22.99 6.62
C TYR A 161 5.61 22.98 8.05
N GLN A 162 5.55 21.87 8.75
CA GLN A 162 6.02 21.73 10.11
C GLN A 162 7.21 20.75 10.17
N ALA A 163 8.21 21.08 10.95
CA ALA A 163 9.41 20.25 11.10
C ALA A 163 9.03 18.86 11.64
N SER A 164 9.52 17.81 10.98
CA SER A 164 9.32 16.40 11.32
C SER A 164 7.87 15.89 11.29
N ALA A 165 6.87 16.75 11.06
CA ALA A 165 5.47 16.37 11.14
C ALA A 165 5.06 15.30 10.11
N VAL A 166 5.66 15.28 8.93
CA VAL A 166 5.44 14.23 7.93
C VAL A 166 5.85 12.86 8.49
N SER A 167 6.98 12.78 9.18
CA SER A 167 7.46 11.54 9.81
C SER A 167 6.55 11.12 10.95
N TYR A 168 6.16 12.04 11.83
CA TYR A 168 5.24 11.76 12.93
C TYR A 168 3.89 11.26 12.43
N LEU A 169 3.33 11.92 11.40
CA LEU A 169 2.08 11.49 10.78
C LEU A 169 2.20 10.05 10.23
N TYR A 170 3.32 9.76 9.56
CA TYR A 170 3.57 8.43 9.00
C TYR A 170 3.68 7.34 10.09
N TYR A 171 4.39 7.59 11.19
CA TYR A 171 4.50 6.62 12.29
C TYR A 171 3.16 6.43 13.02
N ALA A 172 2.43 7.50 13.30
CA ALA A 172 1.11 7.44 13.90
C ALA A 172 0.14 6.62 13.04
N ASP A 173 0.15 6.83 11.71
CA ASP A 173 -0.66 6.07 10.77
C ASP A 173 -0.28 4.58 10.78
N ARG A 174 0.99 4.21 10.89
CA ARG A 174 1.43 2.81 11.00
C ARG A 174 0.90 2.12 12.25
N ILE A 175 0.96 2.79 13.39
CA ILE A 175 0.43 2.26 14.65
C ILE A 175 -1.09 2.09 14.57
N TYR A 176 -1.79 3.09 14.03
CA TYR A 176 -3.23 3.03 13.77
C TYR A 176 -3.61 1.88 12.85
N GLN A 177 -2.87 1.67 11.75
CA GLN A 177 -3.14 0.62 10.78
C GLN A 177 -3.03 -0.79 11.37
N ILE A 178 -2.18 -1.04 12.37
CA ILE A 178 -2.10 -2.34 13.06
C ILE A 178 -3.44 -2.66 13.72
N ASN A 179 -3.98 -1.73 14.48
CA ASN A 179 -5.28 -1.90 15.14
C ASN A 179 -6.42 -2.04 14.14
N LEU A 180 -6.43 -1.22 13.10
CA LEU A 180 -7.43 -1.29 12.04
C LEU A 180 -7.40 -2.64 11.33
N ALA A 181 -6.21 -3.19 11.06
CA ALA A 181 -6.07 -4.48 10.40
C ALA A 181 -6.63 -5.63 11.25
N ILE A 182 -6.36 -5.64 12.55
CA ILE A 182 -6.77 -6.70 13.47
C ILE A 182 -8.25 -6.56 13.84
N ALA A 183 -8.66 -5.40 14.34
CA ALA A 183 -10.01 -5.20 14.89
C ALA A 183 -11.06 -4.86 13.83
N GLY A 184 -10.66 -4.27 12.69
CA GLY A 184 -11.58 -3.88 11.64
C GLY A 184 -11.58 -4.84 10.45
N ILE A 185 -10.45 -4.90 9.73
CA ILE A 185 -10.35 -5.60 8.45
C ILE A 185 -10.47 -7.11 8.62
N ALA A 186 -9.77 -7.71 9.58
CA ALA A 186 -9.79 -9.15 9.78
C ALA A 186 -11.20 -9.65 10.19
N ILE A 187 -11.84 -8.95 11.13
CA ILE A 187 -13.20 -9.28 11.56
C ILE A 187 -14.18 -9.10 10.39
N GLY A 188 -14.10 -7.97 9.67
CA GLY A 188 -14.93 -7.68 8.51
C GLY A 188 -14.84 -8.73 7.41
N THR A 189 -13.62 -9.20 7.09
CA THR A 189 -13.40 -10.21 6.05
C THR A 189 -14.03 -11.57 6.39
N VAL A 190 -14.08 -11.94 7.67
CA VAL A 190 -14.69 -13.21 8.12
C VAL A 190 -16.21 -13.10 8.19
N ILE A 191 -16.72 -11.97 8.63
CA ILE A 191 -18.15 -11.79 8.93
C ILE A 191 -18.96 -11.48 7.68
N LEU A 192 -18.42 -10.71 6.74
CA LEU A 192 -19.15 -10.29 5.54
C LEU A 192 -19.73 -11.47 4.73
N PRO A 193 -18.97 -12.54 4.44
CA PRO A 193 -19.51 -13.72 3.77
C PRO A 193 -20.58 -14.48 4.57
N GLN A 194 -20.43 -14.51 5.92
CA GLN A 194 -21.40 -15.16 6.79
C GLN A 194 -22.73 -14.40 6.81
N LEU A 195 -22.67 -13.07 6.96
CA LEU A 195 -23.83 -12.20 6.90
C LEU A 195 -24.56 -12.34 5.56
N SER A 196 -23.82 -12.30 4.45
CA SER A 196 -24.40 -12.43 3.11
C SER A 196 -25.19 -13.73 2.93
N ARG A 197 -24.68 -14.85 3.42
CA ARG A 197 -25.38 -16.14 3.37
C ARG A 197 -26.65 -16.16 4.22
N HIS A 198 -26.64 -15.54 5.41
CA HIS A 198 -27.80 -15.53 6.30
C HIS A 198 -28.85 -14.52 5.87
N ILE A 199 -28.48 -13.43 5.23
CA ILE A 199 -29.39 -12.47 4.61
C ILE A 199 -30.20 -13.16 3.50
N GLN A 200 -29.53 -13.93 2.62
CA GLN A 200 -30.21 -14.68 1.57
C GLN A 200 -31.16 -15.74 2.14
N GLY A 201 -30.85 -16.30 3.30
CA GLY A 201 -31.70 -17.28 4.01
C GLY A 201 -32.77 -16.65 4.93
N ASN A 202 -32.92 -15.33 4.99
CA ASN A 202 -33.87 -14.57 5.81
C ASN A 202 -33.83 -14.91 7.32
N LYS A 203 -32.64 -15.27 7.86
CA LYS A 203 -32.42 -15.70 9.26
C LYS A 203 -32.02 -14.53 10.15
N LYS A 204 -32.97 -13.66 10.49
CA LYS A 204 -32.73 -12.41 11.24
C LYS A 204 -32.00 -12.63 12.58
N GLU A 205 -32.37 -13.64 13.37
CA GLU A 205 -31.71 -13.92 14.65
C GLU A 205 -30.23 -14.25 14.50
N LYS A 206 -29.86 -15.04 13.48
CA LYS A 206 -28.45 -15.37 13.21
C LYS A 206 -27.67 -14.13 12.71
N ILE A 207 -28.30 -13.27 11.92
CA ILE A 207 -27.70 -12.02 11.46
C ILE A 207 -27.36 -11.15 12.68
N ASN A 208 -28.33 -10.90 13.57
CA ASN A 208 -28.12 -10.11 14.78
C ASN A 208 -27.05 -10.71 15.70
N SER A 209 -27.05 -12.03 15.88
CA SER A 209 -26.02 -12.71 16.68
C SER A 209 -24.63 -12.54 16.11
N ILE A 210 -24.46 -12.66 14.79
CA ILE A 210 -23.16 -12.47 14.12
C ILE A 210 -22.70 -11.01 14.23
N GLN A 211 -23.61 -10.06 14.03
CA GLN A 211 -23.30 -8.62 14.14
C GLN A 211 -22.88 -8.25 15.58
N ASN A 212 -23.62 -8.73 16.59
CA ASN A 212 -23.28 -8.48 17.99
C ASN A 212 -21.92 -9.07 18.38
N LYS A 213 -21.64 -10.31 17.98
CA LYS A 213 -20.30 -10.92 18.21
C LYS A 213 -19.18 -10.17 17.51
N ALA A 214 -19.45 -9.67 16.29
CA ALA A 214 -18.47 -8.85 15.56
C ALA A 214 -18.16 -7.56 16.29
N LEU A 215 -19.22 -6.86 16.73
CA LEU A 215 -19.10 -5.62 17.48
C LEU A 215 -18.37 -5.84 18.81
N GLU A 216 -18.77 -6.87 19.56
CA GLU A 216 -18.15 -7.24 20.83
C GLU A 216 -16.66 -7.51 20.66
N LEU A 217 -16.27 -8.32 19.67
CA LEU A 217 -14.88 -8.64 19.39
C LEU A 217 -14.09 -7.42 18.93
N SER A 218 -14.67 -6.58 18.07
CA SER A 218 -14.03 -5.34 17.60
C SER A 218 -13.80 -4.37 18.77
N LEU A 219 -14.78 -4.19 19.65
CA LEU A 219 -14.64 -3.33 20.81
C LEU A 219 -13.66 -3.90 21.85
N PHE A 220 -13.69 -5.22 22.08
CA PHE A 220 -12.75 -5.90 22.96
C PHE A 220 -11.30 -5.71 22.55
N LEU A 221 -11.01 -5.67 21.25
CA LEU A 221 -9.66 -5.45 20.73
C LEU A 221 -9.31 -3.95 20.65
N SER A 222 -10.25 -3.11 20.25
CA SER A 222 -9.99 -1.69 19.99
C SER A 222 -9.90 -0.84 21.25
N ILE A 223 -10.72 -1.11 22.28
CA ILE A 223 -10.75 -0.29 23.49
C ILE A 223 -9.43 -0.38 24.28
N PRO A 224 -8.87 -1.58 24.57
CA PRO A 224 -7.59 -1.67 25.26
C PRO A 224 -6.45 -1.04 24.46
N ALA A 225 -6.46 -1.23 23.11
CA ALA A 225 -5.47 -0.63 22.25
C ALA A 225 -5.55 0.92 22.24
N ALA A 226 -6.76 1.48 22.20
CA ALA A 226 -6.95 2.93 22.28
C ALA A 226 -6.47 3.51 23.61
N ILE A 227 -6.78 2.82 24.72
CA ILE A 227 -6.33 3.22 26.07
C ILE A 227 -4.80 3.13 26.16
N ALA A 228 -4.19 2.04 25.65
CA ALA A 228 -2.74 1.87 25.64
C ALA A 228 -2.05 2.98 24.86
N LEU A 229 -2.56 3.33 23.66
CA LEU A 229 -2.02 4.41 22.84
C LEU A 229 -2.18 5.78 23.52
N LEU A 230 -3.27 6.00 24.24
CA LEU A 230 -3.51 7.25 24.97
C LEU A 230 -2.53 7.41 26.13
N ILE A 231 -2.25 6.34 26.88
CA ILE A 231 -1.32 6.35 28.01
C ILE A 231 0.12 6.46 27.53
N ALA A 232 0.49 5.72 26.45
CA ALA A 232 1.84 5.66 25.94
C ALA A 232 2.12 6.73 24.86
N SER A 233 1.24 7.72 24.69
CA SER A 233 1.38 8.73 23.63
C SER A 233 2.65 9.59 23.73
N GLU A 234 3.20 9.77 24.94
CA GLU A 234 4.45 10.51 25.17
C GLU A 234 5.70 9.65 24.90
N GLU A 235 5.57 8.32 24.94
CA GLU A 235 6.67 7.37 24.76
C GLU A 235 6.83 6.92 23.28
N ILE A 236 5.83 7.19 22.46
CA ILE A 236 5.77 6.80 21.06
C ILE A 236 6.21 7.95 20.16
#